data_cf801e6d2e98cab1f89a171d0a36d73b
#
_entry.id   cf801e6d2e98cab1f89a171d0a36d73b
#
_cell.length_a   1.000
_cell.length_b   1.000
_cell.length_c   1.000
_cell.angle_alpha   90.00
_cell.angle_beta   90.00
_cell.angle_gamma   90.00
#
_symmetry.space_group_name_H-M   'P 1'
#
loop_
_entity.id
_entity.type
_entity.pdbx_description
1 polymer ?
#
loop_
_entity_poly.entity_id
_entity_poly.type
_entity_poly.pdbx_seq_one_letter_code
_entity_poly.pdbx_strand_id
1 'polypeptide(L)'
;MKILPQVFCQQIEHLIGKDEATLLCNAITHTASPVSIRLNPYKVRNEETIFEHTESVKWCNQWGKYLEKRPQFTYDPLLHAGCYYVQEASSMFVACAYNKILQDFTPHRMLDLCAAPGGKSTLWRSLLPNNALLVANEPIRQRAQILAENMTKWGHHNMVVSSAYPDEFSSLGSFFDVVAADVPCSGEGMFRKDDNSIEEWSIEAVDKCAQRQLNIIESIWPTLRKGGYLVYSTCTYNRQENEDNVQRICSELGAEIVPLDIDGDWGISSDTTHHSLPVYHFFPHKTKGEGLFLALLRKTSEAPIAKNKKNKKLQATSNKQFIKNADKLANWLKNSELFKLLPFNDSLITAVDKTFYNDITQVIKIVKVLTAGIALAEEKGNKLIPQHALALSNACNETAFQRVELTLSEALSFLRREALVLDSKVSRGYVIATYHDHPLGFLNNLGSRANNLYPQEWRIRN
;
A
#
# COMPACT_ATOMS: atom_id res chain seq x y z
N MET A 1 14.21 -30.08 -4.48
CA MET A 1 15.26 -29.11 -4.79
C MET A 1 14.74 -28.24 -5.93
N LYS A 2 14.70 -26.92 -5.78
CA LYS A 2 14.26 -26.02 -6.87
C LYS A 2 15.29 -26.07 -8.00
N ILE A 3 14.81 -26.16 -9.23
CA ILE A 3 15.67 -26.15 -10.42
C ILE A 3 15.42 -24.82 -11.13
N LEU A 4 16.45 -23.98 -11.23
CA LEU A 4 16.38 -22.72 -11.97
C LEU A 4 16.58 -22.97 -13.47
N PRO A 5 15.90 -22.21 -14.34
CA PRO A 5 16.13 -22.28 -15.78
C PRO A 5 17.59 -21.99 -16.13
N GLN A 6 18.18 -22.83 -16.98
CA GLN A 6 19.59 -22.65 -17.37
C GLN A 6 19.84 -21.27 -18.00
N VAL A 7 18.90 -20.79 -18.79
CA VAL A 7 18.97 -19.48 -19.44
C VAL A 7 18.96 -18.36 -18.44
N PHE A 8 18.16 -18.46 -17.36
CA PHE A 8 18.18 -17.51 -16.24
C PHE A 8 19.58 -17.46 -15.60
N CYS A 9 20.14 -18.64 -15.27
CA CYS A 9 21.49 -18.69 -14.66
C CYS A 9 22.55 -18.05 -15.55
N GLN A 10 22.50 -18.27 -16.87
CA GLN A 10 23.40 -17.64 -17.84
C GLN A 10 23.21 -16.13 -17.90
N GLN A 11 21.98 -15.65 -17.89
CA GLN A 11 21.66 -14.22 -17.86
C GLN A 11 22.21 -13.55 -16.60
N ILE A 12 22.05 -14.17 -15.44
CA ILE A 12 22.60 -13.66 -14.18
C ILE A 12 24.14 -13.68 -14.20
N GLU A 13 24.75 -14.72 -14.76
CA GLU A 13 26.22 -14.79 -14.90
C GLU A 13 26.76 -13.62 -15.76
N HIS A 14 26.06 -13.26 -16.84
CA HIS A 14 26.41 -12.07 -17.65
C HIS A 14 26.19 -10.74 -16.90
N LEU A 15 25.20 -10.70 -16.00
CA LEU A 15 24.82 -9.49 -15.29
C LEU A 15 25.79 -9.16 -14.14
N ILE A 16 26.12 -10.12 -13.29
CA ILE A 16 26.88 -9.90 -12.04
C ILE A 16 28.17 -10.71 -11.96
N GLY A 17 28.52 -11.46 -12.99
CA GLY A 17 29.70 -12.35 -13.02
C GLY A 17 29.43 -13.73 -12.41
N LYS A 18 30.29 -14.69 -12.74
CA LYS A 18 30.09 -16.11 -12.45
C LYS A 18 30.00 -16.43 -10.95
N ASP A 19 30.90 -15.84 -10.16
CA ASP A 19 30.98 -16.16 -8.71
C ASP A 19 29.74 -15.63 -7.99
N GLU A 20 29.36 -14.38 -8.23
CA GLU A 20 28.17 -13.75 -7.66
C GLU A 20 26.87 -14.43 -8.13
N ALA A 21 26.81 -14.83 -9.40
CA ALA A 21 25.68 -15.58 -9.94
C ALA A 21 25.50 -16.93 -9.24
N THR A 22 26.61 -17.64 -8.97
CA THR A 22 26.59 -18.90 -8.21
C THR A 22 26.05 -18.69 -6.80
N LEU A 23 26.48 -17.63 -6.12
CA LEU A 23 26.00 -17.29 -4.77
C LEU A 23 24.50 -16.94 -4.78
N LEU A 24 24.06 -16.16 -5.77
CA LEU A 24 22.64 -15.79 -5.93
C LEU A 24 21.76 -17.04 -6.19
N CYS A 25 22.16 -17.89 -7.14
CA CYS A 25 21.41 -19.11 -7.45
C CYS A 25 21.32 -20.05 -6.22
N ASN A 26 22.41 -20.17 -5.47
CA ASN A 26 22.41 -20.92 -4.21
C ASN A 26 21.49 -20.29 -3.15
N ALA A 27 21.49 -18.97 -3.02
CA ALA A 27 20.59 -18.28 -2.09
C ALA A 27 19.11 -18.51 -2.47
N ILE A 28 18.78 -18.44 -3.74
CA ILE A 28 17.41 -18.69 -4.23
C ILE A 28 16.96 -20.13 -3.95
N THR A 29 17.82 -21.11 -4.16
CA THR A 29 17.45 -22.53 -4.12
C THR A 29 17.58 -23.18 -2.74
N HIS A 30 18.45 -22.69 -1.87
CA HIS A 30 18.82 -23.38 -0.62
C HIS A 30 18.59 -22.56 0.66
N THR A 31 18.28 -21.27 0.58
CA THR A 31 18.04 -20.46 1.78
C THR A 31 16.56 -20.18 2.01
N ALA A 32 16.16 -20.12 3.28
CA ALA A 32 14.81 -19.70 3.64
C ALA A 32 14.64 -18.19 3.47
N SER A 33 13.45 -17.77 3.05
CA SER A 33 13.07 -16.35 3.01
C SER A 33 13.03 -15.75 4.41
N PRO A 34 13.68 -14.60 4.66
CA PRO A 34 13.55 -13.92 5.93
C PRO A 34 12.10 -13.48 6.17
N VAL A 35 11.69 -13.47 7.43
CA VAL A 35 10.37 -12.96 7.81
C VAL A 35 10.55 -11.56 8.35
N SER A 36 9.78 -10.62 7.84
CA SER A 36 9.81 -9.25 8.30
C SER A 36 8.41 -8.63 8.37
N ILE A 37 8.26 -7.69 9.28
CA ILE A 37 7.06 -6.91 9.48
C ILE A 37 7.40 -5.42 9.48
N ARG A 38 6.39 -4.60 9.30
CA ARG A 38 6.51 -3.15 9.48
C ARG A 38 5.40 -2.65 10.40
N LEU A 39 5.80 -1.98 11.48
CA LEU A 39 4.91 -1.40 12.47
C LEU A 39 4.11 -0.22 11.89
N ASN A 40 2.87 -0.06 12.36
CA ASN A 40 2.04 1.08 12.00
C ASN A 40 2.25 2.23 13.00
N PRO A 41 2.88 3.35 12.60
CA PRO A 41 3.20 4.45 13.52
C PRO A 41 1.96 5.18 14.04
N TYR A 42 0.79 4.99 13.44
CA TYR A 42 -0.45 5.60 13.88
C TYR A 42 -1.15 4.81 15.00
N LYS A 43 -0.77 3.55 15.20
CA LYS A 43 -1.43 2.63 16.14
C LYS A 43 -0.51 2.11 17.22
N VAL A 44 0.76 1.87 16.89
CA VAL A 44 1.72 1.28 17.83
C VAL A 44 2.57 2.37 18.44
N ARG A 45 2.47 2.53 19.76
CA ARG A 45 3.25 3.51 20.52
C ARG A 45 4.51 2.91 21.13
N ASN A 46 4.51 1.59 21.37
CA ASN A 46 5.62 0.85 21.96
C ASN A 46 5.88 -0.44 21.20
N GLU A 47 7.07 -0.58 20.60
CA GLU A 47 7.46 -1.72 19.77
C GLU A 47 7.52 -3.04 20.54
N GLU A 48 7.85 -3.00 21.83
CA GLU A 48 8.07 -4.17 22.68
C GLU A 48 6.82 -4.99 22.95
N THR A 49 5.63 -4.43 22.68
CA THR A 49 4.35 -5.09 22.99
C THR A 49 3.86 -6.03 21.89
N ILE A 50 4.40 -5.98 20.68
CA ILE A 50 3.89 -6.77 19.54
C ILE A 50 4.67 -8.05 19.32
N PHE A 51 6.01 -7.97 19.27
CA PHE A 51 6.87 -9.13 19.06
C PHE A 51 8.16 -9.03 19.88
N GLU A 52 8.60 -10.18 20.42
CA GLU A 52 9.88 -10.28 21.07
C GLU A 52 11.02 -10.07 20.07
N HIS A 53 12.07 -9.43 20.51
CA HIS A 53 13.35 -9.12 19.90
C HIS A 53 13.53 -9.39 18.41
N THR A 54 13.64 -8.33 17.67
CA THR A 54 13.86 -8.37 16.24
C THR A 54 14.97 -7.41 15.87
N GLU A 55 15.78 -7.84 14.93
CA GLU A 55 16.72 -6.96 14.24
C GLU A 55 15.93 -5.95 13.40
N SER A 56 16.32 -4.68 13.43
CA SER A 56 15.69 -3.66 12.59
C SER A 56 16.13 -3.80 11.14
N VAL A 57 15.21 -3.53 10.21
CA VAL A 57 15.53 -3.39 8.79
C VAL A 57 16.34 -2.10 8.59
N LYS A 58 17.58 -2.19 8.15
CA LYS A 58 18.55 -1.08 8.13
C LYS A 58 18.05 0.16 7.40
N TRP A 59 17.37 0.01 6.25
CA TRP A 59 16.83 1.11 5.44
C TRP A 59 15.40 1.55 5.83
N CYS A 60 14.84 0.92 6.86
CA CYS A 60 13.55 1.28 7.48
C CYS A 60 13.58 1.02 8.98
N ASN A 61 14.66 1.40 9.65
CA ASN A 61 15.00 1.03 11.01
C ASN A 61 13.95 1.43 12.06
N GLN A 62 13.21 2.50 11.82
CA GLN A 62 12.19 2.99 12.72
C GLN A 62 11.03 2.01 12.87
N TRP A 63 10.57 1.41 11.77
CA TRP A 63 9.37 0.59 11.76
C TRP A 63 9.56 -0.85 11.25
N GLY A 64 10.56 -1.08 10.40
CA GLY A 64 10.86 -2.40 9.83
C GLY A 64 11.59 -3.30 10.80
N LYS A 65 11.07 -4.52 11.02
CA LYS A 65 11.63 -5.51 11.96
C LYS A 65 11.70 -6.89 11.31
N TYR A 66 12.81 -7.59 11.53
CA TYR A 66 12.91 -9.01 11.20
C TYR A 66 12.41 -9.86 12.37
N LEU A 67 11.76 -10.96 12.07
CA LEU A 67 11.34 -11.95 13.05
C LEU A 67 12.20 -13.21 12.94
N GLU A 68 12.53 -13.83 14.09
CA GLU A 68 13.27 -15.10 14.09
C GLU A 68 12.47 -16.24 13.46
N LYS A 69 11.17 -16.28 13.75
CA LYS A 69 10.25 -17.31 13.28
C LYS A 69 9.03 -16.67 12.64
N ARG A 70 8.42 -17.38 11.70
CA ARG A 70 7.18 -16.95 11.08
C ARG A 70 5.98 -17.31 11.98
N PRO A 71 5.29 -16.32 12.59
CA PRO A 71 4.06 -16.58 13.33
C PRO A 71 2.91 -17.00 12.40
N GLN A 72 1.84 -17.51 13.00
CA GLN A 72 0.57 -17.71 12.31
C GLN A 72 -0.21 -16.39 12.25
N PHE A 73 0.26 -15.47 11.42
CA PHE A 73 -0.25 -14.10 11.31
C PHE A 73 -1.78 -14.00 11.17
N THR A 74 -2.41 -14.96 10.52
CA THR A 74 -3.87 -14.98 10.30
C THR A 74 -4.65 -15.00 11.63
N TYR A 75 -4.09 -15.59 12.68
CA TYR A 75 -4.72 -15.70 14.00
C TYR A 75 -4.22 -14.64 14.99
N ASP A 76 -3.48 -13.66 14.53
CA ASP A 76 -3.09 -12.52 15.36
C ASP A 76 -4.09 -11.36 15.19
N PRO A 77 -4.89 -11.02 16.20
CA PRO A 77 -5.86 -9.92 16.11
C PRO A 77 -5.20 -8.57 15.83
N LEU A 78 -3.94 -8.36 16.22
CA LEU A 78 -3.21 -7.11 15.98
C LEU A 78 -2.90 -6.88 14.50
N LEU A 79 -2.72 -7.95 13.68
CA LEU A 79 -2.66 -7.82 12.23
C LEU A 79 -3.97 -7.24 11.68
N HIS A 80 -5.11 -7.75 12.16
CA HIS A 80 -6.44 -7.33 11.70
C HIS A 80 -6.82 -5.94 12.22
N ALA A 81 -6.31 -5.55 13.38
CA ALA A 81 -6.36 -4.18 13.87
C ALA A 81 -5.49 -3.20 13.06
N GLY A 82 -4.59 -3.71 12.21
CA GLY A 82 -3.67 -2.92 11.41
C GLY A 82 -2.52 -2.32 12.21
N CYS A 83 -2.10 -2.95 13.31
CA CYS A 83 -0.95 -2.52 14.12
C CYS A 83 0.38 -2.73 13.39
N TYR A 84 0.43 -3.67 12.48
CA TYR A 84 1.58 -3.93 11.62
C TYR A 84 1.16 -4.50 10.26
N TYR A 85 2.09 -4.52 9.33
CA TYR A 85 1.98 -5.15 8.01
C TYR A 85 3.08 -6.19 7.86
N VAL A 86 2.76 -7.39 7.36
CA VAL A 86 3.76 -8.41 6.99
C VAL A 86 4.36 -7.98 5.66
N GLN A 87 5.54 -7.36 5.70
CA GLN A 87 6.18 -6.77 4.52
C GLN A 87 7.58 -7.33 4.32
N GLU A 88 7.90 -7.65 3.09
CA GLU A 88 9.23 -8.04 2.65
C GLU A 88 10.20 -6.85 2.85
N ALA A 89 11.38 -7.13 3.43
CA ALA A 89 12.30 -6.10 3.91
C ALA A 89 12.84 -5.19 2.78
N SER A 90 13.25 -5.77 1.63
CA SER A 90 13.80 -4.96 0.51
C SER A 90 12.76 -3.95 0.00
N SER A 91 11.48 -4.33 -0.02
CA SER A 91 10.39 -3.45 -0.45
C SER A 91 10.20 -2.21 0.44
N MET A 92 10.73 -2.21 1.66
CA MET A 92 10.74 -1.06 2.55
C MET A 92 11.77 0.02 2.14
N PHE A 93 12.67 -0.29 1.19
CA PHE A 93 13.69 0.64 0.70
C PHE A 93 13.11 1.91 0.04
N VAL A 94 11.85 1.91 -0.34
CA VAL A 94 11.14 3.11 -0.79
C VAL A 94 11.19 4.26 0.24
N ALA A 95 11.47 3.95 1.52
CA ALA A 95 11.69 4.97 2.55
C ALA A 95 12.93 5.85 2.24
N CYS A 96 14.00 5.28 1.67
CA CYS A 96 15.18 6.04 1.26
C CYS A 96 14.87 6.97 0.09
N ALA A 97 14.08 6.51 -0.89
CA ALA A 97 13.62 7.36 -1.98
C ALA A 97 12.78 8.54 -1.44
N TYR A 98 11.89 8.29 -0.48
CA TYR A 98 11.12 9.35 0.15
C TYR A 98 11.99 10.37 0.89
N ASN A 99 12.95 9.91 1.67
CA ASN A 99 13.90 10.80 2.38
C ASN A 99 14.68 11.68 1.40
N LYS A 100 15.03 11.16 0.22
CA LYS A 100 15.68 11.94 -0.83
C LYS A 100 14.74 13.00 -1.42
N ILE A 101 13.50 12.64 -1.70
CA ILE A 101 12.47 13.59 -2.18
C ILE A 101 12.27 14.73 -1.18
N LEU A 102 12.26 14.45 0.13
CA LEU A 102 12.10 15.46 1.19
C LEU A 102 13.23 16.48 1.24
N GLN A 103 14.41 16.19 0.72
CA GLN A 103 15.51 17.17 0.60
C GLN A 103 15.20 18.27 -0.42
N ASP A 104 14.29 18.01 -1.38
CA ASP A 104 13.89 18.98 -2.40
C ASP A 104 12.56 19.65 -2.05
N PHE A 105 11.53 18.88 -1.73
CA PHE A 105 10.22 19.39 -1.31
C PHE A 105 9.40 18.36 -0.52
N THR A 106 8.36 18.83 0.17
CA THR A 106 7.37 17.97 0.82
C THR A 106 6.23 17.66 -0.13
N PRO A 107 6.00 16.37 -0.50
CA PRO A 107 4.91 15.99 -1.39
C PRO A 107 3.53 16.25 -0.76
N HIS A 108 2.58 16.78 -1.55
CA HIS A 108 1.20 16.97 -1.16
C HIS A 108 0.25 15.97 -1.83
N ARG A 109 0.56 15.51 -3.04
CA ARG A 109 -0.25 14.54 -3.80
C ARG A 109 0.64 13.47 -4.38
N MET A 110 0.42 12.25 -3.94
CA MET A 110 1.17 11.09 -4.38
C MET A 110 0.26 10.03 -4.98
N LEU A 111 0.70 9.41 -6.05
CA LEU A 111 0.09 8.21 -6.63
C LEU A 111 0.99 7.00 -6.40
N ASP A 112 0.44 5.92 -5.84
CA ASP A 112 1.01 4.58 -5.90
C ASP A 112 0.22 3.81 -6.97
N LEU A 113 0.83 3.60 -8.15
CA LEU A 113 0.13 3.24 -9.37
C LEU A 113 -0.22 1.74 -9.46
N CYS A 114 0.67 0.87 -8.96
CA CYS A 114 0.53 -0.59 -8.98
C CYS A 114 0.56 -1.11 -7.54
N ALA A 115 -0.40 -0.67 -6.74
CA ALA A 115 -0.29 -0.62 -5.29
C ALA A 115 -0.57 -1.94 -4.56
N ALA A 116 -1.34 -2.88 -5.18
CA ALA A 116 -1.76 -4.09 -4.48
C ALA A 116 -0.59 -5.04 -4.18
N PRO A 117 -0.59 -5.66 -2.99
CA PRO A 117 -1.67 -5.72 -1.98
C PRO A 117 -1.67 -4.58 -0.96
N GLY A 118 -0.74 -3.59 -1.00
CA GLY A 118 -0.75 -2.40 -0.14
C GLY A 118 0.47 -2.25 0.79
N GLY A 119 1.48 -3.12 0.68
CA GLY A 119 2.68 -3.04 1.52
C GLY A 119 3.45 -1.73 1.33
N LYS A 120 3.73 -1.34 0.08
CA LYS A 120 4.36 -0.06 -0.25
C LYS A 120 3.41 1.11 0.02
N SER A 121 2.11 0.99 -0.35
CA SER A 121 1.11 2.05 -0.13
C SER A 121 0.96 2.44 1.35
N THR A 122 0.87 1.46 2.24
CA THR A 122 0.79 1.70 3.69
C THR A 122 2.09 2.30 4.23
N LEU A 123 3.26 1.97 3.66
CA LEU A 123 4.52 2.61 3.99
C LEU A 123 4.54 4.06 3.48
N TRP A 124 4.17 4.30 2.23
CA TRP A 124 4.03 5.66 1.68
C TRP A 124 3.14 6.53 2.58
N ARG A 125 1.97 5.99 3.01
CA ARG A 125 1.11 6.74 3.91
C ARG A 125 1.79 7.09 5.23
N SER A 126 2.59 6.19 5.79
CA SER A 126 3.32 6.45 7.03
C SER A 126 4.43 7.50 6.88
N LEU A 127 5.05 7.56 5.72
CA LEU A 127 6.13 8.52 5.40
C LEU A 127 5.57 9.91 5.08
N LEU A 128 4.46 9.97 4.33
CA LEU A 128 3.83 11.23 3.93
C LEU A 128 3.30 12.01 5.15
N PRO A 129 3.39 13.35 5.14
CA PRO A 129 2.82 14.16 6.21
C PRO A 129 1.29 14.04 6.27
N ASN A 130 0.70 14.42 7.40
CA ASN A 130 -0.76 14.35 7.58
C ASN A 130 -1.52 15.18 6.54
N ASN A 131 -0.94 16.27 6.07
CA ASN A 131 -1.50 17.15 5.04
C ASN A 131 -1.08 16.76 3.62
N ALA A 132 -0.94 15.47 3.33
CA ALA A 132 -0.71 14.93 2.00
C ALA A 132 -1.76 13.87 1.65
N LEU A 133 -2.19 13.87 0.39
CA LEU A 133 -3.12 12.89 -0.17
C LEU A 133 -2.35 11.76 -0.85
N LEU A 134 -2.68 10.51 -0.51
CA LEU A 134 -2.23 9.33 -1.22
C LEU A 134 -3.37 8.73 -2.04
N VAL A 135 -3.18 8.58 -3.34
CA VAL A 135 -4.01 7.77 -4.21
C VAL A 135 -3.29 6.45 -4.45
N ALA A 136 -3.86 5.34 -4.01
CA ALA A 136 -3.35 4.00 -4.24
C ALA A 136 -4.23 3.28 -5.27
N ASN A 137 -3.63 2.84 -6.38
CA ASN A 137 -4.35 2.29 -7.52
C ASN A 137 -3.95 0.85 -7.84
N GLU A 138 -4.93 0.07 -8.23
CA GLU A 138 -4.71 -1.28 -8.78
C GLU A 138 -5.78 -1.58 -9.83
N PRO A 139 -5.40 -1.84 -11.10
CA PRO A 139 -6.38 -2.05 -12.16
C PRO A 139 -7.19 -3.33 -12.00
N ILE A 140 -6.63 -4.37 -11.37
CA ILE A 140 -7.30 -5.66 -11.20
C ILE A 140 -8.22 -5.61 -9.98
N ARG A 141 -9.53 -5.65 -10.21
CA ARG A 141 -10.55 -5.43 -9.19
C ARG A 141 -10.38 -6.29 -7.92
N GLN A 142 -10.07 -7.56 -8.06
CA GLN A 142 -9.88 -8.46 -6.90
C GLN A 142 -8.68 -8.02 -6.06
N ARG A 143 -7.58 -7.66 -6.69
CA ARG A 143 -6.39 -7.13 -6.01
C ARG A 143 -6.65 -5.76 -5.40
N ALA A 144 -7.43 -4.90 -6.08
CA ALA A 144 -7.82 -3.60 -5.58
C ALA A 144 -8.70 -3.68 -4.31
N GLN A 145 -9.51 -4.74 -4.17
CA GLN A 145 -10.28 -5.00 -2.94
C GLN A 145 -9.36 -5.35 -1.76
N ILE A 146 -8.32 -6.17 -1.98
CA ILE A 146 -7.30 -6.48 -0.96
C ILE A 146 -6.53 -5.21 -0.57
N LEU A 147 -6.19 -4.37 -1.54
CA LEU A 147 -5.58 -3.08 -1.30
C LEU A 147 -6.48 -2.19 -0.42
N ALA A 148 -7.78 -2.09 -0.75
CA ALA A 148 -8.75 -1.31 0.02
C ALA A 148 -8.88 -1.80 1.46
N GLU A 149 -8.88 -3.12 1.68
CA GLU A 149 -8.86 -3.74 3.00
C GLU A 149 -7.61 -3.31 3.79
N ASN A 150 -6.42 -3.47 3.23
CA ASN A 150 -5.17 -3.16 3.91
C ASN A 150 -5.01 -1.66 4.20
N MET A 151 -5.43 -0.80 3.27
CA MET A 151 -5.44 0.64 3.48
C MET A 151 -6.44 1.04 4.57
N THR A 152 -7.62 0.41 4.62
CA THR A 152 -8.61 0.62 5.70
C THR A 152 -8.06 0.18 7.05
N LYS A 153 -7.42 -0.99 7.14
CA LYS A 153 -6.75 -1.47 8.36
C LYS A 153 -5.64 -0.53 8.81
N TRP A 154 -4.95 0.12 7.89
CA TRP A 154 -3.91 1.10 8.22
C TRP A 154 -4.46 2.33 8.94
N GLY A 155 -5.68 2.75 8.61
CA GLY A 155 -6.51 3.64 9.42
C GLY A 155 -6.27 5.14 9.25
N HIS A 156 -5.47 5.59 8.28
CA HIS A 156 -5.30 7.02 8.00
C HIS A 156 -6.39 7.53 7.04
N HIS A 157 -6.84 8.77 7.24
CA HIS A 157 -7.99 9.34 6.51
C HIS A 157 -7.63 9.95 5.14
N ASN A 158 -6.37 10.38 4.91
CA ASN A 158 -5.97 11.02 3.65
C ASN A 158 -5.52 9.99 2.60
N MET A 159 -6.44 9.10 2.26
CA MET A 159 -6.22 8.01 1.30
C MET A 159 -7.42 7.86 0.37
N VAL A 160 -7.12 7.56 -0.90
CA VAL A 160 -8.07 7.12 -1.91
C VAL A 160 -7.58 5.80 -2.49
N VAL A 161 -8.45 4.81 -2.60
CA VAL A 161 -8.16 3.57 -3.33
C VAL A 161 -8.97 3.53 -4.61
N SER A 162 -8.29 3.38 -5.75
CA SER A 162 -8.89 3.32 -7.07
C SER A 162 -8.63 1.99 -7.78
N SER A 163 -9.47 1.69 -8.77
CA SER A 163 -9.26 0.54 -9.66
C SER A 163 -9.43 1.01 -11.10
N ALA A 164 -8.31 1.44 -11.70
CA ALA A 164 -8.26 2.05 -13.02
C ALA A 164 -6.97 1.69 -13.75
N TYR A 165 -7.01 1.67 -15.08
CA TYR A 165 -5.81 1.57 -15.89
C TYR A 165 -5.06 2.91 -15.95
N PRO A 166 -3.72 2.91 -16.18
CA PRO A 166 -2.91 4.13 -16.15
C PRO A 166 -3.40 5.25 -17.08
N ASP A 167 -3.91 4.91 -18.25
CA ASP A 167 -4.39 5.86 -19.24
C ASP A 167 -5.69 6.59 -18.83
N GLU A 168 -6.47 6.00 -17.91
CA GLU A 168 -7.66 6.63 -17.35
C GLU A 168 -7.33 7.88 -16.52
N PHE A 169 -6.12 7.95 -15.94
CA PHE A 169 -5.65 9.11 -15.18
C PHE A 169 -5.21 10.30 -16.05
N SER A 170 -5.09 10.12 -17.36
CA SER A 170 -4.47 11.10 -18.26
C SER A 170 -5.06 12.51 -18.20
N SER A 171 -6.34 12.66 -17.81
CA SER A 171 -7.00 13.97 -17.65
C SER A 171 -6.61 14.69 -16.34
N LEU A 172 -5.83 14.06 -15.46
CA LEU A 172 -5.22 14.67 -14.27
C LEU A 172 -3.84 15.29 -14.58
N GLY A 173 -3.71 16.00 -15.68
CA GLY A 173 -2.42 16.56 -16.09
C GLY A 173 -1.69 17.32 -14.95
N SER A 174 -0.41 16.98 -14.73
CA SER A 174 0.46 17.60 -13.70
C SER A 174 -0.13 17.62 -12.28
N PHE A 175 -0.93 16.61 -11.93
CA PHE A 175 -1.64 16.55 -10.65
C PHE A 175 -0.78 16.05 -9.51
N PHE A 176 0.09 15.06 -9.75
CA PHE A 176 0.88 14.41 -8.72
C PHE A 176 2.28 15.01 -8.59
N ASP A 177 2.74 15.16 -7.35
CA ASP A 177 4.12 15.53 -7.01
C ASP A 177 5.04 14.32 -7.12
N VAL A 178 4.54 13.14 -6.75
CA VAL A 178 5.25 11.87 -6.77
C VAL A 178 4.35 10.79 -7.36
N VAL A 179 4.90 9.99 -8.25
CA VAL A 179 4.31 8.73 -8.73
C VAL A 179 5.24 7.60 -8.33
N ALA A 180 4.74 6.64 -7.57
CA ALA A 180 5.43 5.36 -7.33
C ALA A 180 4.82 4.31 -8.27
N ALA A 181 5.67 3.55 -8.93
CA ALA A 181 5.30 2.51 -9.87
C ALA A 181 6.12 1.25 -9.59
N ASP A 182 5.56 0.38 -8.73
CA ASP A 182 6.05 -1.00 -8.57
C ASP A 182 5.45 -1.82 -9.70
N VAL A 183 6.09 -1.73 -10.87
CA VAL A 183 5.49 -2.21 -12.11
C VAL A 183 5.44 -3.73 -12.19
N PRO A 184 4.41 -4.31 -12.83
CA PRO A 184 4.36 -5.76 -13.04
C PRO A 184 5.58 -6.21 -13.85
N CYS A 185 6.29 -7.23 -13.35
CA CYS A 185 7.57 -7.70 -13.88
C CYS A 185 7.59 -9.23 -14.04
N SER A 186 8.67 -9.77 -14.61
CA SER A 186 8.86 -11.21 -14.80
C SER A 186 8.98 -12.01 -13.49
N GLY A 187 9.19 -11.32 -12.35
CA GLY A 187 9.08 -11.93 -11.03
C GLY A 187 10.26 -12.79 -10.60
N GLU A 188 11.46 -12.61 -11.14
CA GLU A 188 12.67 -13.39 -10.80
C GLU A 188 12.99 -13.36 -9.30
N GLY A 189 12.70 -12.24 -8.62
CA GLY A 189 12.83 -12.10 -7.17
C GLY A 189 11.83 -12.92 -6.35
N MET A 190 10.82 -13.54 -6.99
CA MET A 190 9.86 -14.42 -6.35
C MET A 190 10.29 -15.90 -6.38
N PHE A 191 11.32 -16.26 -7.14
CA PHE A 191 11.75 -17.66 -7.33
C PHE A 191 12.04 -18.39 -6.02
N ARG A 192 12.50 -17.68 -4.98
CA ARG A 192 12.72 -18.27 -3.66
C ARG A 192 11.42 -18.64 -2.94
N LYS A 193 10.32 -17.91 -3.19
CA LYS A 193 9.04 -18.05 -2.49
C LYS A 193 8.01 -18.87 -3.24
N ASP A 194 8.00 -18.77 -4.55
CA ASP A 194 6.93 -19.31 -5.41
C ASP A 194 7.50 -20.07 -6.59
N ASP A 195 7.30 -21.38 -6.58
CA ASP A 195 7.77 -22.27 -7.64
C ASP A 195 7.04 -22.02 -8.97
N ASN A 196 5.78 -21.55 -8.94
CA ASN A 196 5.03 -21.20 -10.14
C ASN A 196 5.72 -20.04 -10.90
N SER A 197 6.34 -19.10 -10.18
CA SER A 197 7.08 -18.01 -10.83
C SER A 197 8.26 -18.50 -11.67
N ILE A 198 8.87 -19.63 -11.31
CA ILE A 198 9.94 -20.26 -12.10
C ILE A 198 9.37 -20.92 -13.37
N GLU A 199 8.20 -21.59 -13.26
CA GLU A 199 7.55 -22.27 -14.38
C GLU A 199 6.99 -21.28 -15.42
N GLU A 200 6.50 -20.14 -14.98
CA GLU A 200 5.95 -19.10 -15.86
C GLU A 200 7.03 -18.21 -16.51
N TRP A 201 8.26 -18.25 -16.00
CA TRP A 201 9.34 -17.40 -16.48
C TRP A 201 9.89 -17.86 -17.83
N SER A 202 10.09 -16.91 -18.75
CA SER A 202 10.80 -17.12 -20.02
C SER A 202 11.39 -15.79 -20.51
N ILE A 203 12.31 -15.84 -21.48
CA ILE A 203 12.86 -14.63 -22.11
C ILE A 203 11.73 -13.80 -22.75
N GLU A 204 10.79 -14.45 -23.42
CA GLU A 204 9.64 -13.79 -24.04
C GLU A 204 8.73 -13.13 -22.99
N ALA A 205 8.63 -13.70 -21.78
CA ALA A 205 7.91 -13.08 -20.67
C ALA A 205 8.63 -11.81 -20.17
N VAL A 206 9.97 -11.83 -20.08
CA VAL A 206 10.81 -10.67 -19.73
C VAL A 206 10.59 -9.55 -20.75
N ASP A 207 10.71 -9.81 -22.06
CA ASP A 207 10.51 -8.83 -23.11
C ASP A 207 9.11 -8.19 -23.07
N LYS A 208 8.07 -9.00 -22.89
CA LYS A 208 6.69 -8.55 -22.74
C LYS A 208 6.50 -7.67 -21.50
N CYS A 209 7.13 -8.04 -20.38
CA CYS A 209 7.08 -7.26 -19.15
C CYS A 209 7.79 -5.92 -19.33
N ALA A 210 8.99 -5.90 -19.90
CA ALA A 210 9.76 -4.67 -20.16
C ALA A 210 8.95 -3.68 -21.01
N GLN A 211 8.35 -4.14 -22.12
CA GLN A 211 7.50 -3.28 -22.95
C GLN A 211 6.23 -2.81 -22.22
N ARG A 212 5.58 -3.69 -21.45
CA ARG A 212 4.40 -3.33 -20.65
C ARG A 212 4.70 -2.24 -19.62
N GLN A 213 5.84 -2.34 -18.96
CA GLN A 213 6.30 -1.37 -17.97
C GLN A 213 6.46 0.02 -18.58
N LEU A 214 7.09 0.11 -19.74
CA LEU A 214 7.22 1.38 -20.48
C LEU A 214 5.86 1.98 -20.84
N ASN A 215 4.96 1.17 -21.39
CA ASN A 215 3.61 1.62 -21.74
C ASN A 215 2.84 2.15 -20.50
N ILE A 216 3.04 1.53 -19.33
CA ILE A 216 2.46 1.99 -18.05
C ILE A 216 3.02 3.37 -17.70
N ILE A 217 4.34 3.53 -17.74
CA ILE A 217 5.00 4.79 -17.38
C ILE A 217 4.64 5.90 -18.39
N GLU A 218 4.68 5.64 -19.70
CA GLU A 218 4.26 6.60 -20.72
C GLU A 218 2.83 7.08 -20.50
N SER A 219 1.91 6.17 -20.16
CA SER A 219 0.50 6.49 -19.94
C SER A 219 0.27 7.38 -18.72
N ILE A 220 1.04 7.18 -17.64
CA ILE A 220 0.90 7.95 -16.40
C ILE A 220 1.75 9.22 -16.39
N TRP A 221 2.79 9.31 -17.23
CA TRP A 221 3.77 10.41 -17.25
C TRP A 221 3.16 11.81 -17.29
N PRO A 222 2.07 12.07 -18.07
CA PRO A 222 1.43 13.39 -18.09
C PRO A 222 0.87 13.84 -16.74
N THR A 223 0.58 12.92 -15.83
CA THR A 223 0.00 13.24 -14.52
C THR A 223 1.04 13.67 -13.49
N LEU A 224 2.31 13.32 -13.71
CA LEU A 224 3.41 13.79 -12.90
C LEU A 224 3.78 15.23 -13.30
N ARG A 225 3.87 16.14 -12.32
CA ARG A 225 4.30 17.51 -12.59
C ARG A 225 5.78 17.59 -12.98
N LYS A 226 6.19 18.63 -13.68
CA LYS A 226 7.61 18.95 -13.89
C LYS A 226 8.30 19.18 -12.54
N GLY A 227 9.51 18.66 -12.37
CA GLY A 227 10.24 18.64 -11.10
C GLY A 227 9.70 17.63 -10.10
N GLY A 228 8.62 16.90 -10.42
CA GLY A 228 8.11 15.79 -9.59
C GLY A 228 8.93 14.52 -9.77
N TYR A 229 8.71 13.53 -8.92
CA TYR A 229 9.51 12.31 -8.88
C TYR A 229 8.71 11.07 -9.28
N LEU A 230 9.35 10.21 -10.09
CA LEU A 230 8.93 8.83 -10.31
C LEU A 230 9.83 7.90 -9.47
N VAL A 231 9.21 7.09 -8.61
CA VAL A 231 9.88 5.96 -7.93
C VAL A 231 9.55 4.72 -8.74
N TYR A 232 10.50 4.27 -9.56
CA TYR A 232 10.36 3.07 -10.38
C TYR A 232 10.94 1.87 -9.63
N SER A 233 10.18 0.78 -9.50
CA SER A 233 10.65 -0.46 -8.87
C SER A 233 10.11 -1.70 -9.55
N THR A 234 10.88 -2.78 -9.47
CA THR A 234 10.52 -4.13 -9.90
C THR A 234 10.99 -5.15 -8.86
N CYS A 235 10.46 -6.37 -8.92
CA CYS A 235 10.99 -7.52 -8.18
C CYS A 235 11.74 -8.49 -9.11
N THR A 236 12.54 -7.99 -10.04
CA THR A 236 13.32 -8.80 -10.98
C THR A 236 14.77 -8.34 -11.02
N TYR A 237 15.66 -9.16 -11.58
CA TYR A 237 17.09 -8.87 -11.62
C TYR A 237 17.56 -8.43 -13.01
N ASN A 238 16.83 -8.80 -14.08
CA ASN A 238 17.27 -8.59 -15.45
C ASN A 238 17.36 -7.12 -15.84
N ARG A 239 18.29 -6.85 -16.74
CA ARG A 239 18.60 -5.52 -17.21
C ARG A 239 17.48 -4.89 -18.06
N GLN A 240 16.78 -5.70 -18.87
CA GLN A 240 15.76 -5.22 -19.80
C GLN A 240 14.61 -4.50 -19.08
N GLU A 241 14.17 -5.08 -17.97
CA GLU A 241 13.09 -4.51 -17.15
C GLU A 241 13.58 -3.40 -16.22
N ASN A 242 14.87 -3.34 -15.93
CA ASN A 242 15.48 -2.44 -14.97
C ASN A 242 16.22 -1.28 -15.66
N GLU A 243 17.53 -1.41 -15.86
CA GLU A 243 18.39 -0.31 -16.36
C GLU A 243 17.99 0.17 -17.75
N ASP A 244 17.66 -0.74 -18.69
CA ASP A 244 17.29 -0.36 -20.04
C ASP A 244 15.98 0.44 -20.05
N ASN A 245 14.98 0.05 -19.23
CA ASN A 245 13.75 0.81 -19.07
C ASN A 245 14.01 2.18 -18.42
N VAL A 246 14.84 2.25 -17.38
CA VAL A 246 15.23 3.52 -16.74
C VAL A 246 15.90 4.46 -17.75
N GLN A 247 16.83 3.96 -18.57
CA GLN A 247 17.50 4.76 -19.61
C GLN A 247 16.49 5.26 -20.67
N ARG A 248 15.54 4.43 -21.08
CA ARG A 248 14.47 4.83 -21.99
C ARG A 248 13.57 5.90 -21.41
N ILE A 249 13.16 5.77 -20.15
CA ILE A 249 12.37 6.79 -19.46
C ILE A 249 13.13 8.12 -19.44
N CYS A 250 14.43 8.10 -19.17
CA CYS A 250 15.25 9.31 -19.19
C CYS A 250 15.32 9.95 -20.56
N SER A 251 15.63 9.18 -21.60
CA SER A 251 15.86 9.68 -22.97
C SER A 251 14.57 10.03 -23.70
N GLU A 252 13.50 9.23 -23.56
CA GLU A 252 12.28 9.37 -24.34
C GLU A 252 11.25 10.28 -23.65
N LEU A 253 11.19 10.26 -22.29
CA LEU A 253 10.18 11.02 -21.53
C LEU A 253 10.75 12.28 -20.85
N GLY A 254 12.06 12.46 -20.85
CA GLY A 254 12.72 13.61 -20.22
C GLY A 254 12.73 13.50 -18.69
N ALA A 255 13.55 12.60 -18.17
CA ALA A 255 13.84 12.44 -16.77
C ALA A 255 15.35 12.39 -16.51
N GLU A 256 15.73 12.65 -15.28
CA GLU A 256 17.08 12.45 -14.75
C GLU A 256 17.04 11.47 -13.58
N ILE A 257 18.07 10.61 -13.46
CA ILE A 257 18.18 9.69 -12.34
C ILE A 257 18.76 10.45 -11.15
N VAL A 258 18.15 10.27 -9.97
CA VAL A 258 18.57 10.95 -8.75
C VAL A 258 19.19 9.94 -7.80
N PRO A 259 20.45 10.12 -7.38
CA PRO A 259 21.12 9.22 -6.45
C PRO A 259 20.51 9.30 -5.05
N LEU A 260 20.41 8.13 -4.39
CA LEU A 260 19.99 8.01 -3.01
C LEU A 260 21.22 7.97 -2.09
N ASP A 261 21.05 8.49 -0.89
CA ASP A 261 22.04 8.37 0.17
C ASP A 261 21.86 7.00 0.84
N ILE A 262 22.80 6.06 0.57
CA ILE A 262 22.79 4.70 1.12
C ILE A 262 24.09 4.45 1.89
N ASP A 263 23.98 3.61 2.94
CA ASP A 263 25.13 3.13 3.67
C ASP A 263 25.76 1.91 2.96
N GLY A 264 27.09 1.91 2.78
CA GLY A 264 27.81 0.82 2.12
C GLY A 264 27.66 -0.54 2.81
N ASP A 265 27.37 -0.55 4.11
CA ASP A 265 27.20 -1.77 4.91
C ASP A 265 25.80 -2.45 4.70
N TRP A 266 24.94 -1.88 3.87
CA TRP A 266 23.62 -2.47 3.62
C TRP A 266 23.64 -3.63 2.63
N GLY A 267 24.73 -3.83 1.90
CA GLY A 267 24.86 -4.89 0.90
C GLY A 267 24.04 -4.63 -0.38
N ILE A 268 23.57 -3.40 -0.58
CA ILE A 268 22.82 -2.99 -1.78
C ILE A 268 23.83 -2.78 -2.91
N SER A 269 23.56 -3.40 -4.06
CA SER A 269 24.41 -3.25 -5.26
C SER A 269 23.92 -2.07 -6.10
N SER A 270 24.87 -1.32 -6.68
CA SER A 270 24.55 -0.30 -7.67
C SER A 270 24.37 -0.91 -9.07
N ASP A 271 24.44 -0.10 -10.10
CA ASP A 271 24.36 -0.49 -11.50
C ASP A 271 25.22 -1.71 -11.85
N THR A 272 24.61 -2.69 -12.51
CA THR A 272 25.24 -3.93 -12.99
C THR A 272 25.78 -3.80 -14.42
N THR A 273 25.53 -2.68 -15.10
CA THR A 273 25.85 -2.46 -16.51
C THR A 273 27.20 -1.77 -16.75
N HIS A 274 27.95 -1.47 -15.69
CA HIS A 274 29.20 -0.69 -15.74
C HIS A 274 29.04 0.75 -16.26
N HIS A 275 27.82 1.28 -16.36
CA HIS A 275 27.53 2.65 -16.77
C HIS A 275 27.47 3.62 -15.59
N SER A 276 27.68 3.14 -14.37
CA SER A 276 27.65 3.93 -13.13
C SER A 276 26.33 4.66 -12.90
N LEU A 277 25.22 4.06 -13.32
CA LEU A 277 23.88 4.59 -13.07
C LEU A 277 23.57 4.50 -11.57
N PRO A 278 23.03 5.56 -10.95
CA PRO A 278 22.64 5.51 -9.53
C PRO A 278 21.28 4.80 -9.36
N VAL A 279 21.30 3.48 -9.56
CA VAL A 279 20.17 2.56 -9.36
C VAL A 279 20.54 1.52 -8.29
N TYR A 280 19.55 0.78 -7.77
CA TYR A 280 19.74 -0.03 -6.57
C TYR A 280 19.14 -1.41 -6.74
N HIS A 281 20.00 -2.44 -6.58
CA HIS A 281 19.64 -3.85 -6.63
C HIS A 281 19.76 -4.50 -5.25
N PHE A 282 18.76 -5.28 -4.90
CA PHE A 282 18.76 -6.17 -3.75
C PHE A 282 18.89 -7.61 -4.23
N PHE A 283 19.97 -8.25 -3.84
CA PHE A 283 20.24 -9.65 -4.13
C PHE A 283 20.19 -10.47 -2.85
N PRO A 284 19.43 -11.57 -2.78
CA PRO A 284 19.29 -12.41 -1.58
C PRO A 284 20.59 -12.92 -0.93
N HIS A 285 21.66 -13.03 -1.69
CA HIS A 285 22.98 -13.45 -1.17
C HIS A 285 23.77 -12.29 -0.54
N LYS A 286 23.37 -11.04 -0.75
CA LYS A 286 24.00 -9.84 -0.17
C LYS A 286 23.15 -9.16 0.88
N THR A 287 21.83 -9.18 0.69
CA THR A 287 20.87 -8.49 1.56
C THR A 287 19.95 -9.49 2.25
N LYS A 288 19.57 -9.19 3.49
CA LYS A 288 18.57 -9.97 4.22
C LYS A 288 17.16 -9.63 3.72
N GLY A 289 16.85 -10.06 2.49
CA GLY A 289 15.60 -9.75 1.80
C GLY A 289 15.42 -10.59 0.54
N GLU A 290 14.46 -10.23 -0.28
CA GLU A 290 14.23 -10.79 -1.62
C GLU A 290 14.79 -9.85 -2.70
N GLY A 291 14.52 -10.19 -3.97
CA GLY A 291 14.91 -9.33 -5.09
C GLY A 291 14.09 -8.04 -5.14
N LEU A 292 14.78 -6.95 -5.32
CA LEU A 292 14.20 -5.64 -5.61
C LEU A 292 15.16 -4.86 -6.50
N PHE A 293 14.61 -4.15 -7.46
CA PHE A 293 15.26 -3.04 -8.14
C PHE A 293 14.54 -1.74 -7.83
N LEU A 294 15.28 -0.65 -7.66
CA LEU A 294 14.70 0.67 -7.48
C LEU A 294 15.55 1.75 -8.16
N ALA A 295 14.87 2.66 -8.86
CA ALA A 295 15.44 3.90 -9.38
C ALA A 295 14.55 5.08 -8.98
N LEU A 296 15.16 6.19 -8.56
CA LEU A 296 14.49 7.46 -8.34
C LEU A 296 14.75 8.37 -9.53
N LEU A 297 13.70 8.83 -10.20
CA LEU A 297 13.80 9.68 -11.37
C LEU A 297 13.06 11.00 -11.13
N ARG A 298 13.65 12.12 -11.57
CA ARG A 298 13.04 13.44 -11.55
C ARG A 298 12.60 13.84 -12.96
N LYS A 299 11.35 14.25 -13.10
CA LYS A 299 10.83 14.73 -14.40
C LYS A 299 11.37 16.11 -14.74
N THR A 300 12.07 16.23 -15.86
CA THR A 300 12.67 17.48 -16.36
C THR A 300 11.84 18.13 -17.45
N SER A 301 11.09 17.32 -18.23
CA SER A 301 10.26 17.78 -19.35
C SER A 301 8.93 18.38 -18.90
N GLU A 302 8.38 19.29 -19.72
CA GLU A 302 6.95 19.66 -19.58
C GLU A 302 6.07 18.47 -19.96
N ALA A 303 4.96 18.30 -19.25
CA ALA A 303 3.99 17.29 -19.65
C ALA A 303 3.40 17.65 -21.00
N PRO A 304 3.36 16.72 -21.99
CA PRO A 304 2.54 16.95 -23.17
C PRO A 304 1.09 17.19 -22.74
N ILE A 305 0.45 18.22 -23.30
CA ILE A 305 -0.96 18.49 -23.06
C ILE A 305 -1.75 17.25 -23.50
N ALA A 306 -2.32 16.54 -22.54
CA ALA A 306 -3.11 15.35 -22.81
C ALA A 306 -4.24 15.71 -23.79
N LYS A 307 -4.27 15.10 -24.96
CA LYS A 307 -5.41 15.22 -25.88
C LYS A 307 -6.62 14.67 -25.15
N ASN A 308 -7.59 15.53 -24.81
CA ASN A 308 -8.82 15.19 -24.13
C ASN A 308 -9.53 14.02 -24.85
N LYS A 309 -9.26 12.78 -24.44
CA LYS A 309 -10.17 11.68 -24.71
C LYS A 309 -11.43 11.96 -23.90
N LYS A 310 -12.59 12.01 -24.56
CA LYS A 310 -13.90 12.18 -23.90
C LYS A 310 -14.05 11.06 -22.84
N ASN A 311 -13.74 11.38 -21.59
CA ASN A 311 -13.91 10.44 -20.49
C ASN A 311 -15.42 10.20 -20.30
N LYS A 312 -15.83 8.95 -20.29
CA LYS A 312 -17.16 8.55 -19.83
C LYS A 312 -17.27 9.01 -18.38
N LYS A 313 -18.32 9.76 -18.05
CA LYS A 313 -18.65 10.11 -16.65
C LYS A 313 -18.81 8.82 -15.86
N LEU A 314 -17.84 8.48 -15.00
CA LEU A 314 -17.76 7.18 -14.35
C LEU A 314 -18.51 7.07 -13.03
N GLN A 315 -18.65 8.16 -12.28
CA GLN A 315 -19.45 8.15 -11.06
C GLN A 315 -20.15 9.50 -10.90
N ALA A 316 -21.48 9.47 -10.89
CA ALA A 316 -22.23 10.55 -10.27
C ALA A 316 -22.02 10.42 -8.76
N THR A 317 -21.30 11.37 -8.15
CA THR A 317 -21.50 11.62 -6.71
C THR A 317 -23.00 11.80 -6.52
N SER A 318 -23.60 11.07 -5.57
CA SER A 318 -25.03 11.18 -5.26
C SER A 318 -25.40 12.68 -5.20
N ASN A 319 -26.50 13.06 -5.88
CA ASN A 319 -27.03 14.43 -5.86
C ASN A 319 -27.58 14.84 -4.49
N LYS A 320 -27.35 14.06 -3.41
CA LYS A 320 -27.71 14.42 -2.06
C LYS A 320 -26.87 15.61 -1.60
N GLN A 321 -27.39 16.81 -1.79
CA GLN A 321 -26.79 18.04 -1.23
C GLN A 321 -26.94 18.14 0.30
N PHE A 322 -27.85 17.37 0.90
CA PHE A 322 -28.15 17.42 2.33
C PHE A 322 -27.96 16.04 2.97
N ILE A 323 -27.05 15.96 3.92
CA ILE A 323 -26.81 14.75 4.73
C ILE A 323 -27.63 14.88 6.03
N LYS A 324 -28.61 13.98 6.18
CA LYS A 324 -29.36 13.91 7.44
C LYS A 324 -28.42 13.51 8.60
N ASN A 325 -28.66 14.10 9.78
CA ASN A 325 -27.86 13.79 10.99
C ASN A 325 -26.35 14.13 10.86
N ALA A 326 -25.99 15.17 10.10
CA ALA A 326 -24.58 15.55 9.92
C ALA A 326 -23.88 15.82 11.28
N ASP A 327 -24.55 16.45 12.25
CA ASP A 327 -24.01 16.71 13.59
C ASP A 327 -23.71 15.42 14.35
N LYS A 328 -24.60 14.42 14.23
CA LYS A 328 -24.37 13.10 14.84
C LYS A 328 -23.16 12.40 14.25
N LEU A 329 -22.98 12.49 12.92
CA LEU A 329 -21.82 11.91 12.24
C LEU A 329 -20.53 12.66 12.59
N ALA A 330 -20.60 13.98 12.72
CA ALA A 330 -19.48 14.81 13.17
C ALA A 330 -18.97 14.39 14.56
N ASN A 331 -19.89 14.07 15.49
CA ASN A 331 -19.54 13.60 16.85
C ASN A 331 -18.77 12.25 16.85
N TRP A 332 -18.81 11.49 15.76
CA TRP A 332 -18.04 10.24 15.63
C TRP A 332 -16.58 10.46 15.27
N LEU A 333 -16.20 11.70 14.91
CA LEU A 333 -14.86 12.06 14.49
C LEU A 333 -14.16 12.93 15.53
N LYS A 334 -12.87 12.68 15.75
CA LYS A 334 -11.95 13.65 16.39
C LYS A 334 -11.77 14.82 15.44
N ASN A 335 -11.75 16.04 15.98
CA ASN A 335 -11.51 17.26 15.19
C ASN A 335 -12.42 17.30 13.94
N SER A 336 -13.71 17.08 14.13
CA SER A 336 -14.70 16.97 13.04
C SER A 336 -14.71 18.19 12.10
N GLU A 337 -14.24 19.34 12.59
CA GLU A 337 -14.06 20.57 11.81
C GLU A 337 -13.04 20.43 10.68
N LEU A 338 -12.13 19.44 10.73
CA LEU A 338 -11.18 19.16 9.64
C LEU A 338 -11.81 18.39 8.48
N PHE A 339 -12.99 17.81 8.70
CA PHE A 339 -13.61 16.91 7.73
C PHE A 339 -14.80 17.56 7.03
N LYS A 340 -15.01 17.13 5.80
CA LYS A 340 -16.24 17.35 5.02
C LYS A 340 -16.88 16.00 4.73
N LEU A 341 -18.19 15.92 4.99
CA LEU A 341 -18.97 14.74 4.69
C LEU A 341 -19.26 14.68 3.19
N LEU A 342 -19.03 13.50 2.60
CA LEU A 342 -19.24 13.22 1.18
C LEU A 342 -20.18 12.03 1.04
N PRO A 343 -21.36 12.19 0.41
CA PRO A 343 -22.16 11.05 -0.02
C PRO A 343 -21.39 10.28 -1.10
N PHE A 344 -20.88 9.11 -0.73
CA PHE A 344 -20.03 8.32 -1.64
C PHE A 344 -20.86 7.52 -2.64
N ASN A 345 -22.00 7.02 -2.19
CA ASN A 345 -23.05 6.41 -3.01
C ASN A 345 -24.42 6.68 -2.37
N ASP A 346 -25.47 5.97 -2.80
CA ASP A 346 -26.85 6.20 -2.33
C ASP A 346 -27.06 5.98 -0.83
N SER A 347 -26.22 5.17 -0.18
CA SER A 347 -26.35 4.83 1.25
C SER A 347 -25.11 5.15 2.08
N LEU A 348 -23.91 5.19 1.48
CA LEU A 348 -22.65 5.35 2.19
C LEU A 348 -22.23 6.81 2.29
N ILE A 349 -21.96 7.25 3.51
CA ILE A 349 -21.40 8.56 3.81
C ILE A 349 -19.94 8.37 4.23
N THR A 350 -19.02 9.13 3.61
CA THR A 350 -17.61 9.19 3.97
C THR A 350 -17.24 10.55 4.53
N ALA A 351 -16.21 10.59 5.37
CA ALA A 351 -15.55 11.81 5.80
C ALA A 351 -14.21 11.94 5.06
N VAL A 352 -14.00 13.07 4.42
CA VAL A 352 -12.76 13.41 3.73
C VAL A 352 -12.19 14.70 4.31
N ASP A 353 -10.88 14.84 4.35
CA ASP A 353 -10.22 16.06 4.76
C ASP A 353 -10.67 17.23 3.88
N LYS A 354 -11.04 18.35 4.50
CA LYS A 354 -11.50 19.55 3.79
C LYS A 354 -10.48 20.08 2.80
N THR A 355 -9.19 19.95 3.13
CA THR A 355 -8.08 20.39 2.27
C THR A 355 -8.09 19.67 0.93
N PHE A 356 -8.36 18.37 0.94
CA PHE A 356 -8.34 17.52 -0.26
C PHE A 356 -9.71 17.25 -0.87
N TYR A 357 -10.76 17.87 -0.37
CA TYR A 357 -12.12 17.60 -0.87
C TYR A 357 -12.25 17.76 -2.39
N ASN A 358 -11.66 18.83 -2.95
CA ASN A 358 -11.70 19.10 -4.38
C ASN A 358 -10.86 18.10 -5.17
N ASP A 359 -9.66 17.77 -4.67
CA ASP A 359 -8.76 16.80 -5.29
C ASP A 359 -9.42 15.40 -5.31
N ILE A 360 -9.99 14.96 -4.18
CA ILE A 360 -10.70 13.68 -4.06
C ILE A 360 -11.90 13.63 -5.01
N THR A 361 -12.71 14.68 -5.04
CA THR A 361 -13.87 14.74 -5.95
C THR A 361 -13.48 14.78 -7.42
N GLN A 362 -12.32 15.37 -7.75
CA GLN A 362 -11.76 15.33 -9.10
C GLN A 362 -11.33 13.90 -9.47
N VAL A 363 -10.62 13.20 -8.59
CA VAL A 363 -10.24 11.79 -8.80
C VAL A 363 -11.47 10.91 -8.99
N ILE A 364 -12.51 11.03 -8.13
CA ILE A 364 -13.76 10.25 -8.22
C ILE A 364 -14.48 10.44 -9.58
N LYS A 365 -14.39 11.65 -10.17
CA LYS A 365 -15.01 11.93 -11.48
C LYS A 365 -14.26 11.30 -12.66
N ILE A 366 -13.00 10.96 -12.49
CA ILE A 366 -12.08 10.55 -13.55
C ILE A 366 -11.88 9.05 -13.55
N VAL A 367 -11.63 8.46 -12.37
CA VAL A 367 -11.35 7.04 -12.23
C VAL A 367 -12.34 6.38 -11.28
N LYS A 368 -12.44 5.04 -11.39
CA LYS A 368 -13.26 4.26 -10.47
C LYS A 368 -12.59 4.21 -9.10
N VAL A 369 -13.23 4.80 -8.09
CA VAL A 369 -12.79 4.80 -6.69
C VAL A 369 -13.55 3.75 -5.90
N LEU A 370 -12.83 2.96 -5.09
CA LEU A 370 -13.38 1.95 -4.19
C LEU A 370 -13.59 2.53 -2.78
N THR A 371 -12.64 3.32 -2.29
CA THR A 371 -12.73 4.01 -0.99
C THR A 371 -12.09 5.40 -1.09
N ALA A 372 -12.64 6.36 -0.35
CA ALA A 372 -12.05 7.70 -0.22
C ALA A 372 -12.30 8.21 1.19
N GLY A 373 -11.24 8.63 1.88
CA GLY A 373 -11.34 9.05 3.28
C GLY A 373 -11.79 7.91 4.19
N ILE A 374 -12.65 8.25 5.16
CA ILE A 374 -13.21 7.31 6.15
C ILE A 374 -14.64 7.00 5.79
N ALA A 375 -14.97 5.76 5.49
CA ALA A 375 -16.35 5.32 5.43
C ALA A 375 -16.95 5.41 6.85
N LEU A 376 -17.86 6.39 7.06
CA LEU A 376 -18.42 6.67 8.38
C LEU A 376 -19.63 5.83 8.70
N ALA A 377 -20.64 5.90 7.84
CA ALA A 377 -21.94 5.28 8.10
C ALA A 377 -22.63 4.87 6.81
N GLU A 378 -23.39 3.77 6.91
CA GLU A 378 -24.44 3.42 5.95
C GLU A 378 -25.78 3.91 6.46
N GLU A 379 -26.50 4.69 5.61
CA GLU A 379 -27.87 5.08 5.90
C GLU A 379 -28.85 3.98 5.48
N LYS A 380 -29.62 3.49 6.44
CA LYS A 380 -30.67 2.46 6.21
C LYS A 380 -31.99 2.93 6.79
N GLY A 381 -32.82 3.56 5.98
CA GLY A 381 -34.01 4.28 6.45
C GLY A 381 -33.62 5.43 7.39
N ASN A 382 -34.06 5.38 8.64
CA ASN A 382 -33.71 6.38 9.65
C ASN A 382 -32.51 5.98 10.53
N LYS A 383 -31.86 4.84 10.24
CA LYS A 383 -30.73 4.34 11.02
C LYS A 383 -29.40 4.68 10.34
N LEU A 384 -28.42 5.05 11.16
CA LEU A 384 -27.02 5.18 10.78
C LEU A 384 -26.27 3.96 11.33
N ILE A 385 -25.69 3.18 10.43
CA ILE A 385 -24.90 1.99 10.78
C ILE A 385 -23.43 2.37 10.64
N PRO A 386 -22.65 2.44 11.75
CA PRO A 386 -21.23 2.80 11.66
C PRO A 386 -20.46 1.78 10.85
N GLN A 387 -19.57 2.26 10.01
CA GLN A 387 -18.78 1.43 9.12
C GLN A 387 -17.49 0.98 9.79
N HIS A 388 -17.02 -0.19 9.41
CA HIS A 388 -15.80 -0.79 9.96
C HIS A 388 -14.58 0.12 9.86
N ALA A 389 -14.43 0.86 8.76
CA ALA A 389 -13.37 1.82 8.55
C ALA A 389 -13.31 2.93 9.62
N LEU A 390 -14.46 3.33 10.18
CA LEU A 390 -14.50 4.29 11.27
C LEU A 390 -13.83 3.76 12.53
N ALA A 391 -14.15 2.50 12.93
CA ALA A 391 -13.55 1.91 14.13
C ALA A 391 -12.02 1.80 14.04
N LEU A 392 -11.50 1.50 12.85
CA LEU A 392 -10.05 1.34 12.61
C LEU A 392 -9.34 2.66 12.35
N SER A 393 -10.07 3.76 12.13
CA SER A 393 -9.49 5.06 11.80
C SER A 393 -8.86 5.75 13.01
N ASN A 394 -7.68 6.36 12.80
CA ASN A 394 -7.04 7.23 13.78
C ASN A 394 -7.84 8.51 14.08
N ALA A 395 -8.84 8.83 13.24
CA ALA A 395 -9.75 9.97 13.43
C ALA A 395 -11.09 9.57 14.10
N CYS A 396 -11.26 8.32 14.52
CA CYS A 396 -12.43 7.93 15.31
C CYS A 396 -12.43 8.64 16.67
N ASN A 397 -13.56 9.22 17.05
CA ASN A 397 -13.71 9.80 18.38
C ASN A 397 -13.85 8.67 19.42
N GLU A 398 -12.88 8.54 20.30
CA GLU A 398 -12.78 7.45 21.29
C GLU A 398 -13.96 7.45 22.29
N THR A 399 -14.60 8.60 22.50
CA THR A 399 -15.72 8.73 23.44
C THR A 399 -17.08 8.52 22.78
N ALA A 400 -17.14 8.43 21.45
CA ALA A 400 -18.41 8.29 20.72
C ALA A 400 -19.06 6.92 20.87
N PHE A 401 -18.27 5.90 21.21
CA PHE A 401 -18.71 4.51 21.34
C PHE A 401 -18.06 3.85 22.55
N GLN A 402 -18.84 3.09 23.32
CA GLN A 402 -18.26 2.25 24.36
C GLN A 402 -17.31 1.22 23.77
N ARG A 403 -16.15 1.03 24.39
CA ARG A 403 -15.16 0.02 23.99
C ARG A 403 -15.33 -1.22 24.85
N VAL A 404 -15.13 -2.37 24.24
CA VAL A 404 -15.21 -3.67 24.89
C VAL A 404 -13.96 -4.46 24.58
N GLU A 405 -13.15 -4.69 25.60
CA GLU A 405 -11.94 -5.49 25.47
C GLU A 405 -12.30 -6.98 25.37
N LEU A 406 -11.76 -7.65 24.38
CA LEU A 406 -11.98 -9.05 24.10
C LEU A 406 -10.76 -9.89 24.52
N THR A 407 -11.00 -11.08 25.04
CA THR A 407 -9.98 -12.11 25.16
C THR A 407 -9.53 -12.59 23.77
N LEU A 408 -8.39 -13.26 23.67
CA LEU A 408 -7.92 -13.82 22.38
C LEU A 408 -8.99 -14.71 21.72
N SER A 409 -9.64 -15.58 22.49
CA SER A 409 -10.70 -16.46 21.99
C SER A 409 -11.87 -15.69 21.41
N GLU A 410 -12.34 -14.65 22.11
CA GLU A 410 -13.44 -13.80 21.66
C GLU A 410 -13.03 -12.95 20.45
N ALA A 411 -11.79 -12.45 20.41
CA ALA A 411 -11.25 -11.73 19.26
C ALA A 411 -11.20 -12.62 18.02
N LEU A 412 -10.79 -13.88 18.14
CA LEU A 412 -10.82 -14.84 17.03
C LEU A 412 -12.24 -15.15 16.58
N SER A 413 -13.21 -15.32 17.52
CA SER A 413 -14.63 -15.44 17.19
C SER A 413 -15.16 -14.20 16.48
N PHE A 414 -14.74 -13.00 16.92
CA PHE A 414 -15.04 -11.75 16.22
C PHE A 414 -14.52 -11.76 14.79
N LEU A 415 -13.27 -12.15 14.57
CA LEU A 415 -12.65 -12.21 13.25
C LEU A 415 -13.27 -13.29 12.34
N ARG A 416 -13.84 -14.36 12.91
CA ARG A 416 -14.67 -15.34 12.18
C ARG A 416 -16.08 -14.85 11.88
N ARG A 417 -16.44 -13.66 12.39
CA ARG A 417 -17.78 -13.08 12.29
C ARG A 417 -18.86 -13.88 13.05
N GLU A 418 -18.48 -14.52 14.12
CA GLU A 418 -19.40 -15.19 15.04
C GLU A 418 -20.10 -14.17 15.92
N ALA A 419 -21.30 -14.49 16.39
CA ALA A 419 -22.01 -13.69 17.39
C ALA A 419 -21.34 -13.84 18.77
N LEU A 420 -21.25 -12.72 19.49
CA LEU A 420 -20.67 -12.70 20.83
C LEU A 420 -21.75 -12.40 21.87
N VAL A 421 -21.51 -12.86 23.10
CA VAL A 421 -22.28 -12.47 24.28
C VAL A 421 -21.40 -11.55 25.11
N LEU A 422 -21.86 -10.32 25.32
CA LEU A 422 -21.12 -9.31 26.08
C LEU A 422 -21.58 -9.26 27.51
N ASP A 423 -20.74 -8.73 28.41
CA ASP A 423 -21.11 -8.47 29.79
C ASP A 423 -22.38 -7.60 29.86
N SER A 424 -23.25 -7.88 30.87
CA SER A 424 -24.50 -7.16 31.09
C SER A 424 -24.34 -5.65 31.35
N LYS A 425 -23.13 -5.22 31.76
CA LYS A 425 -22.76 -3.80 31.93
C LYS A 425 -22.52 -3.06 30.64
N VAL A 426 -22.36 -3.78 29.52
CA VAL A 426 -22.13 -3.16 28.22
C VAL A 426 -23.43 -2.59 27.66
N SER A 427 -23.43 -1.31 27.32
CA SER A 427 -24.61 -0.61 26.81
C SER A 427 -25.15 -1.26 25.53
N ARG A 428 -26.47 -1.24 25.34
CA ARG A 428 -27.10 -1.64 24.09
C ARG A 428 -26.77 -0.65 22.97
N GLY A 429 -26.65 -1.16 21.75
CA GLY A 429 -26.31 -0.38 20.56
C GLY A 429 -24.92 -0.70 20.02
N TYR A 430 -24.34 0.25 19.27
CA TYR A 430 -23.02 0.05 18.65
C TYR A 430 -21.91 0.26 19.69
N VAL A 431 -21.02 -0.72 19.78
CA VAL A 431 -19.81 -0.70 20.63
C VAL A 431 -18.60 -1.11 19.78
N ILE A 432 -17.42 -0.66 20.17
CA ILE A 432 -16.17 -1.04 19.49
C ILE A 432 -15.54 -2.21 20.25
N ALA A 433 -15.36 -3.33 19.56
CA ALA A 433 -14.55 -4.45 20.03
C ALA A 433 -13.06 -4.06 19.95
N THR A 434 -12.30 -4.33 21.02
CA THR A 434 -10.86 -4.07 21.12
C THR A 434 -10.11 -5.33 21.53
N TYR A 435 -8.84 -5.38 21.20
CA TYR A 435 -7.89 -6.39 21.66
C TYR A 435 -6.56 -5.70 21.96
N HIS A 436 -6.05 -5.82 23.19
CA HIS A 436 -4.91 -5.04 23.69
C HIS A 436 -5.10 -3.54 23.41
N ASP A 437 -6.28 -3.00 23.74
CA ASP A 437 -6.70 -1.61 23.46
C ASP A 437 -6.76 -1.21 21.98
N HIS A 438 -6.45 -2.07 21.02
CA HIS A 438 -6.55 -1.79 19.60
C HIS A 438 -7.93 -2.15 19.04
N PRO A 439 -8.61 -1.22 18.33
CA PRO A 439 -9.91 -1.49 17.74
C PRO A 439 -9.87 -2.61 16.70
N LEU A 440 -10.80 -3.56 16.80
CA LEU A 440 -11.02 -4.61 15.81
C LEU A 440 -12.21 -4.32 14.91
N GLY A 441 -13.19 -3.51 15.37
CA GLY A 441 -14.37 -3.17 14.62
C GLY A 441 -15.62 -3.00 15.49
N PHE A 442 -16.81 -2.95 14.87
CA PHE A 442 -18.06 -2.74 15.58
C PHE A 442 -18.81 -4.03 15.89
N LEU A 443 -19.46 -4.04 17.06
CA LEU A 443 -20.54 -4.94 17.46
C LEU A 443 -21.82 -4.12 17.64
N ASN A 444 -22.99 -4.71 17.36
CA ASN A 444 -24.27 -4.16 17.75
C ASN A 444 -24.86 -4.99 18.88
N ASN A 445 -24.73 -4.50 20.12
CA ASN A 445 -25.19 -5.17 21.32
C ASN A 445 -26.71 -5.08 21.48
N LEU A 446 -27.40 -6.22 21.45
CA LEU A 446 -28.84 -6.33 21.64
C LEU A 446 -29.22 -6.70 23.10
N GLY A 447 -28.22 -6.91 23.96
CA GLY A 447 -28.36 -7.36 25.36
C GLY A 447 -28.18 -8.86 25.53
N SER A 448 -28.96 -9.68 24.85
CA SER A 448 -28.84 -11.15 24.91
C SER A 448 -27.73 -11.70 24.00
N ARG A 449 -27.37 -10.95 22.97
CA ARG A 449 -26.29 -11.23 22.02
C ARG A 449 -25.79 -9.93 21.36
N ALA A 450 -24.60 -9.94 20.85
CA ALA A 450 -24.08 -8.88 20.04
C ALA A 450 -23.90 -9.36 18.56
N ASN A 451 -24.52 -8.63 17.63
CA ASN A 451 -24.35 -8.90 16.22
C ASN A 451 -22.98 -8.36 15.78
N ASN A 452 -22.22 -9.20 15.13
CA ASN A 452 -20.89 -8.91 14.64
C ASN A 452 -20.95 -8.17 13.30
N LEU A 453 -20.39 -6.95 13.22
CA LEU A 453 -20.36 -6.13 12.02
C LEU A 453 -19.03 -6.25 11.25
N TYR A 454 -18.17 -7.20 11.58
CA TYR A 454 -16.94 -7.45 10.85
C TYR A 454 -17.25 -7.74 9.37
N PRO A 455 -16.51 -7.19 8.40
CA PRO A 455 -16.78 -7.41 6.98
C PRO A 455 -16.74 -8.90 6.62
N GLN A 456 -17.73 -9.37 5.86
CA GLN A 456 -17.88 -10.78 5.52
C GLN A 456 -16.68 -11.29 4.70
N GLU A 457 -16.14 -10.44 3.85
CA GLU A 457 -15.05 -10.75 2.94
C GLU A 457 -13.71 -10.91 3.67
N TRP A 458 -13.57 -10.25 4.84
CA TRP A 458 -12.32 -10.20 5.62
C TRP A 458 -12.24 -11.29 6.69
N ARG A 459 -13.33 -12.07 6.87
CA ARG A 459 -13.37 -13.10 7.91
C ARG A 459 -12.26 -14.12 7.76
N ILE A 460 -11.62 -14.47 8.86
CA ILE A 460 -10.68 -15.59 8.88
C ILE A 460 -11.45 -16.91 8.70
N ARG A 461 -10.84 -17.85 8.03
CA ARG A 461 -11.35 -19.20 7.83
C ARG A 461 -10.53 -20.16 8.68
N ASN A 462 -11.15 -21.24 9.12
CA ASN A 462 -10.46 -22.31 9.84
C ASN A 462 -9.47 -23.04 8.94
#